data_fe8a6b036dc0a7c03e74d26afdaf0352
#
_entry.id   fe8a6b036dc0a7c03e74d26afdaf0352
#
_cell.length_a   1.000
_cell.length_b   1.000
_cell.length_c   1.000
_cell.angle_alpha   90.00
_cell.angle_beta   90.00
_cell.angle_gamma   90.00
#
_symmetry.space_group_name_H-M   'P 1'
#
loop_
_entity.id
_entity.type
_entity.pdbx_description
1 polymer ?
#
loop_
_entity_poly.entity_id
_entity_poly.type
_entity_poly.pdbx_seq_one_letter_code
_entity_poly.pdbx_strand_id
1 'polypeptide(L)'
;MPKAKYEGIYRSIKKRIEAQDYPYQSLLPSENTLIAEYDCSRNTVRRAIAELIADGYVQSMQGRGVRVIYQPVGKTTFTIGGIETFQETARRNRLQAVTRVIRFETIIATEQFAAESGFSEGDELWAVQRVRYLNGKALILDINYFLKEFVPGLTEEIASHSIYDFIENVLGMQIITSKRRITVEHTTARDEKLLDMDGYDCVAVVVNQTFNSDGMLFEYTQSRHQPDYFCFQDIATRKK
;
A
#
# COMPACT_ATOMS: atom_id res chain seq x y z
N MET A 1 -5.32 13.48 19.36
CA MET A 1 -5.31 14.85 18.80
C MET A 1 -6.54 15.01 17.91
N PRO A 2 -7.25 16.15 17.88
CA PRO A 2 -8.34 16.31 16.92
C PRO A 2 -7.79 16.18 15.51
N LYS A 3 -8.41 15.33 14.70
CA LYS A 3 -8.07 15.20 13.27
C LYS A 3 -8.07 16.58 12.65
N ALA A 4 -6.98 16.93 11.98
CA ALA A 4 -6.86 18.27 11.41
C ALA A 4 -8.01 18.53 10.42
N LYS A 5 -8.65 19.71 10.49
CA LYS A 5 -9.85 20.06 9.69
C LYS A 5 -9.66 19.82 8.17
N TYR A 6 -8.40 19.97 7.68
CA TYR A 6 -8.09 19.72 6.26
C TYR A 6 -8.27 18.26 5.84
N GLU A 7 -8.04 17.27 6.74
CA GLU A 7 -8.26 15.86 6.43
C GLU A 7 -9.73 15.54 6.18
N GLY A 8 -10.63 16.17 6.95
CA GLY A 8 -12.07 16.05 6.73
C GLY A 8 -12.50 16.58 5.36
N ILE A 9 -11.94 17.73 4.95
CA ILE A 9 -12.20 18.34 3.64
C ILE A 9 -11.63 17.46 2.52
N TYR A 10 -10.38 16.98 2.66
CA TYR A 10 -9.77 16.06 1.72
C TYR A 10 -10.65 14.82 1.49
N ARG A 11 -11.09 14.15 2.57
CA ARG A 11 -11.94 12.95 2.47
C ARG A 11 -13.30 13.26 1.84
N SER A 12 -13.89 14.40 2.16
CA SER A 12 -15.17 14.80 1.60
C SER A 12 -15.07 15.04 0.10
N ILE A 13 -14.08 15.80 -0.36
CA ILE A 13 -13.87 16.08 -1.80
C ILE A 13 -13.50 14.78 -2.54
N LYS A 14 -12.59 13.97 -1.98
CA LYS A 14 -12.22 12.67 -2.53
C LYS A 14 -13.44 11.78 -2.76
N LYS A 15 -14.30 11.63 -1.76
CA LYS A 15 -15.54 10.84 -1.86
C LYS A 15 -16.46 11.36 -2.97
N ARG A 16 -16.60 12.68 -3.11
CA ARG A 16 -17.42 13.31 -4.16
C ARG A 16 -16.86 13.08 -5.55
N ILE A 17 -15.53 13.10 -5.71
CA ILE A 17 -14.88 12.75 -6.99
C ILE A 17 -15.11 11.26 -7.31
N GLU A 18 -14.94 10.37 -6.35
CA GLU A 18 -15.16 8.92 -6.50
C GLU A 18 -16.65 8.60 -6.80
N ALA A 19 -17.58 9.38 -6.23
CA ALA A 19 -19.03 9.29 -6.50
C ALA A 19 -19.45 9.95 -7.82
N GLN A 20 -18.51 10.56 -8.57
CA GLN A 20 -18.77 11.32 -9.81
C GLN A 20 -19.60 12.60 -9.62
N ASP A 21 -19.74 13.14 -8.40
CA ASP A 21 -20.32 14.47 -8.16
C ASP A 21 -19.44 15.56 -8.80
N TYR A 22 -18.14 15.31 -8.86
CA TYR A 22 -17.16 16.06 -9.66
C TYR A 22 -16.62 15.12 -10.75
N PRO A 23 -17.20 15.15 -11.96
CA PRO A 23 -16.81 14.24 -13.04
C PRO A 23 -15.38 14.45 -13.53
N TYR A 24 -14.81 13.43 -14.16
CA TYR A 24 -13.52 13.51 -14.83
C TYR A 24 -13.47 14.73 -15.79
N GLN A 25 -12.36 15.47 -15.74
CA GLN A 25 -12.12 16.71 -16.49
C GLN A 25 -12.97 17.92 -16.07
N SER A 26 -13.88 17.81 -15.10
CA SER A 26 -14.55 18.97 -14.52
C SER A 26 -13.62 19.80 -13.64
N LEU A 27 -14.02 21.02 -13.34
CA LEU A 27 -13.34 21.87 -12.36
C LEU A 27 -13.95 21.66 -10.97
N LEU A 28 -13.10 21.61 -9.95
CA LEU A 28 -13.57 21.77 -8.58
C LEU A 28 -14.13 23.19 -8.38
N PRO A 29 -15.05 23.37 -7.40
CA PRO A 29 -15.47 24.71 -6.97
C PRO A 29 -14.27 25.59 -6.63
N SER A 30 -14.44 26.91 -6.76
CA SER A 30 -13.36 27.86 -6.43
C SER A 30 -12.91 27.74 -4.97
N GLU A 31 -11.68 28.16 -4.66
CA GLU A 31 -11.20 28.21 -3.26
C GLU A 31 -12.18 28.97 -2.36
N ASN A 32 -12.75 30.08 -2.83
CA ASN A 32 -13.69 30.88 -2.03
C ASN A 32 -15.01 30.12 -1.79
N THR A 33 -15.49 29.38 -2.77
CA THR A 33 -16.68 28.51 -2.63
C THR A 33 -16.43 27.41 -1.59
N LEU A 34 -15.26 26.74 -1.67
CA LEU A 34 -14.90 25.69 -0.71
C LEU A 34 -14.67 26.25 0.71
N ILE A 35 -14.09 27.47 0.84
CA ILE A 35 -13.95 28.15 2.12
C ILE A 35 -15.33 28.36 2.76
N ALA A 36 -16.31 28.85 1.99
CA ALA A 36 -17.67 29.07 2.48
C ALA A 36 -18.40 27.73 2.81
N GLU A 37 -18.25 26.72 1.95
CA GLU A 37 -18.88 25.42 2.12
C GLU A 37 -18.39 24.69 3.39
N TYR A 38 -17.06 24.71 3.64
CA TYR A 38 -16.46 24.01 4.78
C TYR A 38 -16.21 24.88 6.00
N ASP A 39 -16.59 26.13 5.96
CA ASP A 39 -16.37 27.12 7.05
C ASP A 39 -14.95 27.05 7.60
N CYS A 40 -13.95 27.29 6.74
CA CYS A 40 -12.55 27.11 7.10
C CYS A 40 -11.63 28.16 6.48
N SER A 41 -10.37 28.18 6.90
CA SER A 41 -9.37 29.10 6.35
C SER A 41 -8.94 28.68 4.94
N ARG A 42 -8.46 29.66 4.15
CA ARG A 42 -7.87 29.42 2.82
C ARG A 42 -6.72 28.41 2.87
N ASN A 43 -5.88 28.50 3.90
CA ASN A 43 -4.75 27.57 4.05
C ASN A 43 -5.23 26.13 4.28
N THR A 44 -6.35 25.94 4.99
CA THR A 44 -6.95 24.62 5.23
C THR A 44 -7.44 23.98 3.92
N VAL A 45 -8.12 24.78 3.06
CA VAL A 45 -8.56 24.31 1.74
C VAL A 45 -7.37 23.97 0.85
N ARG A 46 -6.36 24.86 0.79
CA ARG A 46 -5.16 24.63 -0.01
C ARG A 46 -4.40 23.39 0.39
N ARG A 47 -4.32 23.09 1.69
CA ARG A 47 -3.70 21.87 2.18
C ARG A 47 -4.48 20.63 1.75
N ALA A 48 -5.82 20.65 1.86
CA ALA A 48 -6.65 19.54 1.38
C ALA A 48 -6.50 19.32 -0.15
N ILE A 49 -6.44 20.41 -0.93
CA ILE A 49 -6.20 20.32 -2.39
C ILE A 49 -4.80 19.81 -2.68
N ALA A 50 -3.77 20.19 -1.93
CA ALA A 50 -2.41 19.69 -2.11
C ALA A 50 -2.32 18.17 -1.89
N GLU A 51 -3.02 17.63 -0.89
CA GLU A 51 -3.13 16.18 -0.68
C GLU A 51 -3.86 15.49 -1.86
N LEU A 52 -4.96 16.08 -2.36
CA LEU A 52 -5.66 15.56 -3.54
C LEU A 52 -4.79 15.58 -4.80
N ILE A 53 -3.90 16.55 -4.94
CA ILE A 53 -2.92 16.62 -6.04
C ILE A 53 -1.87 15.53 -5.87
N ALA A 54 -1.34 15.36 -4.66
CA ALA A 54 -0.35 14.33 -4.35
C ALA A 54 -0.90 12.92 -4.62
N ASP A 55 -2.19 12.69 -4.32
CA ASP A 55 -2.89 11.43 -4.56
C ASP A 55 -3.43 11.29 -6.01
N GLY A 56 -3.22 12.32 -6.88
CA GLY A 56 -3.62 12.29 -8.30
C GLY A 56 -5.12 12.37 -8.58
N TYR A 57 -5.89 12.84 -7.64
CA TYR A 57 -7.32 13.10 -7.86
C TYR A 57 -7.55 14.34 -8.72
N VAL A 58 -6.69 15.34 -8.56
CA VAL A 58 -6.85 16.63 -9.21
C VAL A 58 -5.50 17.21 -9.66
N GLN A 59 -5.55 18.15 -10.59
CA GLN A 59 -4.41 18.93 -11.08
C GLN A 59 -4.69 20.42 -10.98
N SER A 60 -3.77 21.17 -10.37
CA SER A 60 -3.84 22.64 -10.35
C SER A 60 -3.43 23.22 -11.71
N MET A 61 -4.19 24.18 -12.19
CA MET A 61 -3.91 24.93 -13.40
C MET A 61 -3.78 26.42 -13.03
N GLN A 62 -2.60 27.00 -13.30
CA GLN A 62 -2.31 28.40 -12.96
C GLN A 62 -3.38 29.34 -13.56
N GLY A 63 -4.03 30.13 -12.70
CA GLY A 63 -5.07 31.09 -13.09
C GLY A 63 -6.40 30.48 -13.59
N ARG A 64 -6.54 29.16 -13.64
CA ARG A 64 -7.70 28.48 -14.24
C ARG A 64 -8.44 27.55 -13.29
N GLY A 65 -7.93 27.37 -12.05
CA GLY A 65 -8.54 26.54 -11.04
C GLY A 65 -7.92 25.14 -10.92
N VAL A 66 -8.68 24.20 -10.37
CA VAL A 66 -8.27 22.82 -10.08
C VAL A 66 -9.15 21.86 -10.86
N ARG A 67 -8.55 21.03 -11.70
CA ARG A 67 -9.25 20.07 -12.59
C ARG A 67 -9.21 18.66 -12.01
N VAL A 68 -10.32 17.97 -12.07
CA VAL A 68 -10.40 16.55 -11.74
C VAL A 68 -9.72 15.72 -12.83
N ILE A 69 -8.70 14.93 -12.43
CA ILE A 69 -7.97 14.01 -13.33
C ILE A 69 -8.16 12.54 -12.92
N TYR A 70 -8.87 12.29 -11.82
CA TYR A 70 -9.17 10.94 -11.36
C TYR A 70 -10.11 10.21 -12.32
N GLN A 71 -9.73 9.00 -12.68
CA GLN A 71 -10.59 8.02 -13.34
C GLN A 71 -10.64 6.75 -12.51
N PRO A 72 -11.82 6.17 -12.25
CA PRO A 72 -11.89 4.89 -11.56
C PRO A 72 -11.17 3.83 -12.39
N VAL A 73 -10.26 3.10 -11.74
CA VAL A 73 -9.66 1.90 -12.35
C VAL A 73 -10.72 0.82 -12.46
N GLY A 74 -10.72 0.08 -13.57
CA GLY A 74 -11.69 -0.98 -13.81
C GLY A 74 -11.74 -1.99 -12.64
N LYS A 75 -12.90 -2.62 -12.44
CA LYS A 75 -13.27 -3.42 -11.25
C LYS A 75 -12.43 -4.66 -10.95
N THR A 76 -11.41 -4.97 -11.74
CA THR A 76 -10.68 -6.25 -11.69
C THR A 76 -9.22 -6.15 -11.26
N THR A 77 -8.71 -4.96 -10.95
CA THR A 77 -7.30 -4.78 -10.64
C THR A 77 -7.06 -4.59 -9.15
N PHE A 78 -6.28 -5.48 -8.54
CA PHE A 78 -5.73 -5.29 -7.21
C PHE A 78 -4.66 -4.20 -7.28
N THR A 79 -5.09 -2.95 -7.12
CA THR A 79 -4.20 -1.78 -7.24
C THR A 79 -3.36 -1.66 -5.98
N ILE A 80 -2.04 -1.72 -6.14
CA ILE A 80 -1.09 -1.43 -5.07
C ILE A 80 -0.79 0.08 -5.13
N GLY A 81 -1.18 0.78 -4.08
CA GLY A 81 -0.95 2.21 -3.91
C GLY A 81 0.11 2.51 -2.84
N GLY A 82 -0.24 3.27 -1.83
CA GLY A 82 0.60 3.57 -0.67
C GLY A 82 1.00 2.35 0.17
N ILE A 83 1.34 2.57 1.43
CA ILE A 83 1.55 1.49 2.40
C ILE A 83 0.16 1.09 2.92
N GLU A 84 -0.38 0.00 2.41
CA GLU A 84 -1.69 -0.56 2.80
C GLU A 84 -1.52 -2.02 3.19
N THR A 85 -2.34 -2.46 4.14
CA THR A 85 -2.44 -3.88 4.45
C THR A 85 -3.18 -4.63 3.34
N PHE A 86 -2.93 -5.93 3.22
CA PHE A 86 -3.67 -6.78 2.27
C PHE A 86 -5.20 -6.71 2.48
N GLN A 87 -5.63 -6.66 3.74
CA GLN A 87 -7.05 -6.57 4.09
C GLN A 87 -7.67 -5.22 3.69
N GLU A 88 -6.94 -4.11 3.86
CA GLU A 88 -7.39 -2.78 3.42
C GLU A 88 -7.53 -2.73 1.91
N THR A 89 -6.52 -3.23 1.19
CA THR A 89 -6.54 -3.31 -0.27
C THR A 89 -7.69 -4.18 -0.76
N ALA A 90 -7.89 -5.37 -0.18
CA ALA A 90 -8.99 -6.25 -0.55
C ALA A 90 -10.36 -5.63 -0.27
N ARG A 91 -10.53 -4.98 0.89
CA ARG A 91 -11.77 -4.27 1.25
C ARG A 91 -12.07 -3.12 0.29
N ARG A 92 -11.06 -2.33 -0.07
CA ARG A 92 -11.19 -1.25 -1.06
C ARG A 92 -11.64 -1.79 -2.43
N ASN A 93 -11.14 -2.96 -2.82
CA ASN A 93 -11.49 -3.62 -4.07
C ASN A 93 -12.75 -4.51 -3.97
N ARG A 94 -13.42 -4.57 -2.80
CA ARG A 94 -14.61 -5.40 -2.54
C ARG A 94 -14.38 -6.90 -2.79
N LEU A 95 -13.17 -7.39 -2.46
CA LEU A 95 -12.77 -8.78 -2.59
C LEU A 95 -12.77 -9.48 -1.23
N GLN A 96 -13.13 -10.76 -1.21
CA GLN A 96 -12.96 -11.60 -0.03
C GLN A 96 -11.50 -12.02 0.08
N ALA A 97 -10.84 -11.66 1.18
CA ALA A 97 -9.44 -11.92 1.42
C ALA A 97 -9.25 -12.96 2.53
N VAL A 98 -8.46 -13.98 2.25
CA VAL A 98 -8.04 -15.00 3.22
C VAL A 98 -6.53 -15.12 3.17
N THR A 99 -5.90 -15.27 4.33
CA THR A 99 -4.45 -15.48 4.47
C THR A 99 -4.20 -16.86 5.06
N ARG A 100 -3.30 -17.61 4.44
CA ARG A 100 -2.79 -18.88 4.99
C ARG A 100 -1.31 -18.77 5.21
N VAL A 101 -0.87 -18.95 6.45
CA VAL A 101 0.55 -19.08 6.79
C VAL A 101 1.01 -20.47 6.35
N ILE A 102 2.14 -20.54 5.63
CA ILE A 102 2.73 -21.79 5.15
C ILE A 102 4.11 -22.05 5.74
N ARG A 103 4.72 -21.01 6.32
CA ARG A 103 5.98 -21.10 7.07
C ARG A 103 6.06 -19.96 8.08
N PHE A 104 6.46 -20.29 9.29
CA PHE A 104 6.74 -19.34 10.36
C PHE A 104 7.91 -19.85 11.18
N GLU A 105 9.03 -19.13 11.18
CA GLU A 105 10.24 -19.55 11.88
C GLU A 105 11.13 -18.33 12.23
N THR A 106 12.10 -18.57 13.09
CA THR A 106 13.19 -17.62 13.33
C THR A 106 14.38 -18.00 12.46
N ILE A 107 15.02 -17.02 11.82
CA ILE A 107 16.30 -17.18 11.11
C ILE A 107 17.30 -16.13 11.56
N ILE A 108 18.57 -16.39 11.30
CA ILE A 108 19.65 -15.41 11.43
C ILE A 108 20.01 -14.91 10.04
N ALA A 109 20.12 -13.60 9.86
CA ALA A 109 20.55 -13.00 8.61
C ALA A 109 21.99 -13.38 8.28
N THR A 110 22.18 -14.00 7.12
CA THR A 110 23.54 -14.26 6.58
C THR A 110 24.08 -13.02 5.90
N GLU A 111 25.41 -12.92 5.70
CA GLU A 111 26.05 -11.84 4.94
C GLU A 111 25.38 -11.60 3.58
N GLN A 112 25.11 -12.67 2.83
CA GLN A 112 24.43 -12.58 1.53
C GLN A 112 23.03 -11.99 1.64
N PHE A 113 22.25 -12.44 2.62
CA PHE A 113 20.87 -11.95 2.84
C PHE A 113 20.88 -10.50 3.36
N ALA A 114 21.83 -10.14 4.21
CA ALA A 114 22.04 -8.78 4.69
C ALA A 114 22.30 -7.80 3.52
N ALA A 115 23.18 -8.19 2.60
CA ALA A 115 23.46 -7.38 1.40
C ALA A 115 22.23 -7.19 0.49
N GLU A 116 21.33 -8.18 0.41
CA GLU A 116 20.09 -8.11 -0.39
C GLU A 116 19.00 -7.30 0.31
N SER A 117 18.75 -7.59 1.59
CA SER A 117 17.59 -7.09 2.33
C SER A 117 17.83 -5.71 2.96
N GLY A 118 19.09 -5.37 3.27
CA GLY A 118 19.47 -4.18 4.01
C GLY A 118 19.47 -4.35 5.54
N PHE A 119 19.20 -5.55 6.05
CA PHE A 119 19.45 -5.92 7.44
C PHE A 119 20.97 -6.07 7.69
N SER A 120 21.38 -6.25 8.95
CA SER A 120 22.75 -6.56 9.31
C SER A 120 22.98 -8.07 9.37
N GLU A 121 24.19 -8.52 9.05
CA GLU A 121 24.57 -9.89 9.33
C GLU A 121 24.43 -10.18 10.83
N GLY A 122 23.86 -11.34 11.16
CA GLY A 122 23.60 -11.75 12.53
C GLY A 122 22.25 -11.28 13.10
N ASP A 123 21.49 -10.42 12.39
CA ASP A 123 20.16 -10.02 12.83
C ASP A 123 19.22 -11.22 12.97
N GLU A 124 18.49 -11.29 14.08
CA GLU A 124 17.43 -12.27 14.28
C GLU A 124 16.12 -11.81 13.62
N LEU A 125 15.59 -12.64 12.74
CA LEU A 125 14.41 -12.32 11.94
C LEU A 125 13.29 -13.34 12.13
N TRP A 126 12.06 -12.85 12.13
CA TRP A 126 10.90 -13.67 11.82
C TRP A 126 10.81 -13.86 10.32
N ALA A 127 10.94 -15.09 9.84
CA ALA A 127 10.70 -15.46 8.44
C ALA A 127 9.29 -16.02 8.32
N VAL A 128 8.41 -15.29 7.63
CA VAL A 128 6.99 -15.61 7.49
C VAL A 128 6.64 -15.76 6.02
N GLN A 129 6.02 -16.87 5.64
CA GLN A 129 5.55 -17.07 4.28
C GLN A 129 4.05 -17.31 4.29
N ARG A 130 3.34 -16.58 3.44
CA ARG A 130 1.88 -16.57 3.40
C ARG A 130 1.38 -16.66 1.97
N VAL A 131 0.35 -17.47 1.77
CA VAL A 131 -0.44 -17.43 0.54
C VAL A 131 -1.68 -16.59 0.80
N ARG A 132 -1.94 -15.63 -0.09
CA ARG A 132 -3.08 -14.75 -0.05
C ARG A 132 -4.10 -15.17 -1.09
N TYR A 133 -5.30 -15.39 -0.61
CA TYR A 133 -6.45 -15.77 -1.43
C TYR A 133 -7.36 -14.57 -1.61
N LEU A 134 -7.79 -14.34 -2.84
CA LEU A 134 -8.82 -13.37 -3.19
C LEU A 134 -9.95 -14.12 -3.91
N ASN A 135 -11.17 -14.01 -3.36
CA ASN A 135 -12.35 -14.74 -3.88
C ASN A 135 -12.10 -16.25 -4.08
N GLY A 136 -11.35 -16.87 -3.17
CA GLY A 136 -11.03 -18.28 -3.19
C GLY A 136 -9.85 -18.70 -4.07
N LYS A 137 -9.26 -17.81 -4.88
CA LYS A 137 -8.06 -18.08 -5.69
C LYS A 137 -6.78 -17.69 -4.94
N ALA A 138 -5.77 -18.54 -4.99
CA ALA A 138 -4.44 -18.30 -4.44
C ALA A 138 -3.63 -17.40 -5.41
N LEU A 139 -3.51 -16.12 -5.13
CA LEU A 139 -3.02 -15.14 -6.10
C LEU A 139 -1.73 -14.43 -5.71
N ILE A 140 -1.34 -14.48 -4.42
CA ILE A 140 -0.13 -13.80 -3.95
C ILE A 140 0.61 -14.72 -3.00
N LEU A 141 1.92 -14.87 -3.23
CA LEU A 141 2.85 -15.48 -2.30
C LEU A 141 3.69 -14.37 -1.66
N ASP A 142 3.44 -14.11 -0.37
CA ASP A 142 4.24 -13.18 0.43
C ASP A 142 5.34 -13.92 1.17
N ILE A 143 6.56 -13.40 1.09
CA ILE A 143 7.74 -13.83 1.83
C ILE A 143 8.22 -12.61 2.61
N ASN A 144 7.94 -12.61 3.92
CA ASN A 144 8.22 -11.47 4.79
C ASN A 144 9.33 -11.83 5.79
N TYR A 145 10.18 -10.86 6.05
CA TYR A 145 11.20 -10.92 7.10
C TYR A 145 11.04 -9.69 7.99
N PHE A 146 10.83 -9.91 9.29
CA PHE A 146 10.69 -8.84 10.26
C PHE A 146 11.82 -8.92 11.28
N LEU A 147 12.46 -7.80 11.57
CA LEU A 147 13.49 -7.72 12.61
C LEU A 147 12.83 -7.97 13.97
N LYS A 148 13.24 -9.03 14.66
CA LYS A 148 12.61 -9.47 15.92
C LYS A 148 12.66 -8.41 17.00
N GLU A 149 13.71 -7.60 17.02
CA GLU A 149 13.85 -6.47 17.97
C GLU A 149 12.68 -5.49 17.87
N PHE A 150 12.21 -5.19 16.64
CA PHE A 150 11.12 -4.23 16.41
C PHE A 150 9.73 -4.89 16.39
N VAL A 151 9.65 -6.21 16.18
CA VAL A 151 8.38 -6.93 16.13
C VAL A 151 8.38 -8.09 17.15
N PRO A 152 8.57 -7.78 18.45
CA PRO A 152 8.57 -8.81 19.50
C PRO A 152 7.19 -9.44 19.64
N GLY A 153 7.15 -10.74 19.96
CA GLY A 153 5.90 -11.45 20.23
C GLY A 153 5.04 -11.77 19.00
N LEU A 154 5.56 -11.62 17.78
CA LEU A 154 4.89 -12.09 16.58
C LEU A 154 4.70 -13.62 16.67
N THR A 155 3.49 -14.09 16.36
CA THR A 155 3.12 -15.50 16.32
C THR A 155 2.53 -15.89 14.96
N GLU A 156 2.45 -17.19 14.69
CA GLU A 156 1.80 -17.69 13.47
C GLU A 156 0.31 -17.28 13.41
N GLU A 157 -0.37 -17.25 14.55
CA GLU A 157 -1.76 -16.78 14.66
C GLU A 157 -1.89 -15.31 14.24
N ILE A 158 -1.03 -14.42 14.77
CA ILE A 158 -1.00 -13.00 14.37
C ILE A 158 -0.68 -12.88 12.88
N ALA A 159 0.28 -13.68 12.38
CA ALA A 159 0.68 -13.67 10.98
C ALA A 159 -0.43 -14.16 10.03
N SER A 160 -1.39 -14.97 10.51
CA SER A 160 -2.57 -15.38 9.74
C SER A 160 -3.57 -14.23 9.52
N HIS A 161 -3.42 -13.14 10.27
CA HIS A 161 -4.23 -11.92 10.21
C HIS A 161 -3.41 -10.76 9.62
N SER A 162 -3.51 -9.56 10.21
CA SER A 162 -2.75 -8.38 9.79
C SER A 162 -1.56 -8.14 10.72
N ILE A 163 -0.34 -8.39 10.21
CA ILE A 163 0.88 -8.09 10.98
C ILE A 163 1.02 -6.57 11.19
N TYR A 164 0.63 -5.74 10.22
CA TYR A 164 0.70 -4.28 10.36
C TYR A 164 -0.28 -3.77 11.44
N ASP A 165 -1.47 -4.36 11.53
CA ASP A 165 -2.41 -4.02 12.62
C ASP A 165 -1.82 -4.35 14.00
N PHE A 166 -1.13 -5.49 14.13
CA PHE A 166 -0.40 -5.85 15.35
C PHE A 166 0.74 -4.84 15.63
N ILE A 167 1.53 -4.49 14.62
CA ILE A 167 2.64 -3.53 14.76
C ILE A 167 2.13 -2.15 15.21
N GLU A 168 1.08 -1.63 14.56
CA GLU A 168 0.58 -0.28 14.83
C GLU A 168 -0.29 -0.20 16.08
N ASN A 169 -1.19 -1.16 16.29
CA ASN A 169 -2.20 -1.08 17.35
C ASN A 169 -1.80 -1.81 18.64
N VAL A 170 -0.92 -2.82 18.58
CA VAL A 170 -0.47 -3.55 19.77
C VAL A 170 0.92 -3.10 20.21
N LEU A 171 1.88 -3.02 19.26
CA LEU A 171 3.24 -2.58 19.59
C LEU A 171 3.37 -1.05 19.60
N GLY A 172 2.43 -0.30 19.02
CA GLY A 172 2.44 1.16 18.96
C GLY A 172 3.52 1.74 18.04
N MET A 173 4.15 0.92 17.18
CA MET A 173 5.16 1.36 16.23
C MET A 173 4.50 1.93 14.98
N GLN A 174 4.97 3.10 14.52
CA GLN A 174 4.45 3.75 13.31
C GLN A 174 5.22 3.28 12.08
N ILE A 175 4.48 2.89 11.04
CA ILE A 175 5.01 2.53 9.73
C ILE A 175 4.97 3.78 8.85
N ILE A 176 6.13 4.27 8.39
CA ILE A 176 6.21 5.59 7.75
C ILE A 176 6.60 5.49 6.28
N THR A 177 7.64 4.72 5.94
CA THR A 177 8.21 4.71 4.59
C THR A 177 8.44 3.29 4.11
N SER A 178 8.11 3.02 2.86
CA SER A 178 8.50 1.79 2.18
C SER A 178 9.20 2.13 0.87
N LYS A 179 10.45 1.66 0.71
CA LYS A 179 11.14 1.66 -0.57
C LYS A 179 10.68 0.44 -1.35
N ARG A 180 10.16 0.66 -2.55
CA ARG A 180 9.57 -0.38 -3.37
C ARG A 180 10.32 -0.58 -4.68
N ARG A 181 10.55 -1.84 -5.05
CA ARG A 181 11.03 -2.24 -6.38
C ARG A 181 10.05 -3.24 -6.96
N ILE A 182 9.66 -3.04 -8.20
CA ILE A 182 8.72 -3.92 -8.92
C ILE A 182 9.45 -4.49 -10.14
N THR A 183 9.41 -5.81 -10.27
CA THR A 183 10.00 -6.54 -11.39
C THR A 183 9.01 -7.58 -11.92
N VAL A 184 9.28 -8.11 -13.10
CA VAL A 184 8.62 -9.30 -13.62
C VAL A 184 9.65 -10.40 -13.68
N GLU A 185 9.31 -11.59 -13.14
CA GLU A 185 10.18 -12.74 -13.08
C GLU A 185 9.47 -13.97 -13.63
N HIS A 186 10.22 -14.94 -14.13
CA HIS A 186 9.66 -16.25 -14.43
C HIS A 186 9.11 -16.91 -13.16
N THR A 187 8.08 -17.75 -13.33
CA THR A 187 7.58 -18.60 -12.26
C THR A 187 8.65 -19.55 -11.79
N THR A 188 8.62 -19.84 -10.51
CA THR A 188 9.38 -20.92 -9.89
C THR A 188 8.46 -22.13 -9.67
N ALA A 189 9.01 -23.31 -9.51
CA ALA A 189 8.25 -24.51 -9.13
C ALA A 189 7.41 -24.29 -7.83
N ARG A 190 7.82 -23.35 -7.01
CA ARG A 190 7.12 -22.96 -5.81
C ARG A 190 5.89 -22.10 -6.11
N ASP A 191 5.99 -21.12 -7.02
CA ASP A 191 4.87 -20.30 -7.47
C ASP A 191 3.80 -21.21 -8.10
N GLU A 192 4.20 -22.10 -9.00
CA GLU A 192 3.30 -23.05 -9.67
C GLU A 192 2.57 -23.99 -8.69
N LYS A 193 3.23 -24.37 -7.59
CA LYS A 193 2.65 -25.22 -6.55
C LYS A 193 1.68 -24.49 -5.64
N LEU A 194 1.90 -23.20 -5.38
CA LEU A 194 1.22 -22.44 -4.34
C LEU A 194 0.20 -21.44 -4.86
N LEU A 195 0.29 -21.05 -6.13
CA LEU A 195 -0.57 -20.04 -6.75
C LEU A 195 -1.39 -20.61 -7.89
N ASP A 196 -2.57 -20.06 -8.08
CA ASP A 196 -3.43 -20.33 -9.24
C ASP A 196 -2.92 -19.50 -10.43
N MET A 197 -1.94 -20.05 -11.17
CA MET A 197 -1.22 -19.31 -12.22
C MET A 197 -2.02 -19.16 -13.52
N ASP A 198 -3.11 -19.92 -13.71
CA ASP A 198 -4.00 -19.84 -14.88
C ASP A 198 -3.25 -19.85 -16.24
N GLY A 199 -2.10 -20.56 -16.31
CA GLY A 199 -1.26 -20.69 -17.51
C GLY A 199 -0.19 -19.62 -17.69
N TYR A 200 -0.04 -18.66 -16.78
CA TYR A 200 1.08 -17.71 -16.78
C TYR A 200 2.39 -18.38 -16.38
N ASP A 201 3.46 -18.03 -17.07
CA ASP A 201 4.84 -18.45 -16.82
C ASP A 201 5.69 -17.34 -16.11
N CYS A 202 5.03 -16.27 -15.71
CA CYS A 202 5.65 -15.14 -15.02
C CYS A 202 4.80 -14.63 -13.87
N VAL A 203 5.44 -13.92 -12.94
CA VAL A 203 4.81 -13.23 -11.80
C VAL A 203 5.31 -11.79 -11.73
N ALA A 204 4.46 -10.88 -11.27
CA ALA A 204 4.91 -9.56 -10.85
C ALA A 204 5.46 -9.67 -9.43
N VAL A 205 6.68 -9.21 -9.22
CA VAL A 205 7.37 -9.29 -7.93
C VAL A 205 7.53 -7.89 -7.35
N VAL A 206 7.01 -7.71 -6.15
CA VAL A 206 7.13 -6.46 -5.39
C VAL A 206 8.03 -6.70 -4.21
N VAL A 207 9.19 -6.04 -4.19
CA VAL A 207 10.12 -6.04 -3.07
C VAL A 207 9.97 -4.74 -2.30
N ASN A 208 9.77 -4.83 -0.98
CA ASN A 208 9.69 -3.68 -0.09
C ASN A 208 10.76 -3.75 0.99
N GLN A 209 11.35 -2.59 1.30
CA GLN A 209 12.08 -2.31 2.52
C GLN A 209 11.28 -1.28 3.30
N THR A 210 10.77 -1.64 4.49
CA THR A 210 9.85 -0.80 5.25
C THR A 210 10.51 -0.28 6.53
N PHE A 211 10.31 1.02 6.78
CA PHE A 211 10.97 1.78 7.84
C PHE A 211 9.93 2.36 8.81
N ASN A 212 10.28 2.37 10.09
CA ASN A 212 9.49 2.98 11.15
C ASN A 212 9.69 4.50 11.25
N SER A 213 9.08 5.15 12.27
CA SER A 213 9.21 6.60 12.53
C SER A 213 10.62 7.07 12.83
N ASP A 214 11.50 6.19 13.28
CA ASP A 214 12.90 6.50 13.58
C ASP A 214 13.82 6.26 12.38
N GLY A 215 13.23 5.89 11.23
CA GLY A 215 13.99 5.57 10.01
C GLY A 215 14.69 4.21 10.06
N MET A 216 14.34 3.34 11.02
CA MET A 216 14.93 2.02 11.15
C MET A 216 14.20 1.01 10.25
N LEU A 217 14.97 0.23 9.50
CA LEU A 217 14.48 -0.87 8.69
C LEU A 217 13.98 -1.98 9.63
N PHE A 218 12.71 -2.35 9.55
CA PHE A 218 12.14 -3.41 10.37
C PHE A 218 11.53 -4.55 9.56
N GLU A 219 11.28 -4.33 8.25
CA GLU A 219 10.68 -5.33 7.37
C GLU A 219 11.34 -5.33 5.99
N TYR A 220 11.63 -6.53 5.49
CA TYR A 220 11.91 -6.83 4.10
C TYR A 220 10.89 -7.82 3.58
N THR A 221 10.23 -7.49 2.49
CA THR A 221 9.16 -8.33 1.91
C THR A 221 9.38 -8.54 0.43
N GLN A 222 9.16 -9.76 -0.05
CA GLN A 222 8.98 -10.10 -1.44
C GLN A 222 7.56 -10.65 -1.63
N SER A 223 6.73 -9.96 -2.40
CA SER A 223 5.39 -10.39 -2.77
C SER A 223 5.36 -10.77 -4.23
N ARG A 224 4.97 -12.01 -4.53
CA ARG A 224 4.91 -12.59 -5.88
C ARG A 224 3.46 -12.72 -6.29
N HIS A 225 3.05 -11.97 -7.31
CA HIS A 225 1.66 -11.82 -7.72
C HIS A 225 1.37 -12.50 -9.05
N GLN A 226 0.25 -13.19 -9.12
CA GLN A 226 -0.33 -13.65 -10.37
C GLN A 226 -0.70 -12.42 -11.24
N PRO A 227 -0.36 -12.39 -12.56
CA PRO A 227 -0.43 -11.18 -13.37
C PRO A 227 -1.80 -10.52 -13.50
N ASP A 228 -2.88 -11.29 -13.65
CA ASP A 228 -4.24 -10.75 -13.84
C ASP A 228 -4.75 -9.93 -12.64
N TYR A 229 -4.18 -10.19 -11.46
CA TYR A 229 -4.56 -9.55 -10.21
C TYR A 229 -3.50 -8.57 -9.70
N PHE A 230 -2.60 -8.12 -10.60
CA PHE A 230 -1.59 -7.14 -10.27
C PHE A 230 -1.76 -5.88 -11.11
N CYS A 231 -1.92 -4.75 -10.44
CA CYS A 231 -1.86 -3.44 -11.05
C CYS A 231 -1.13 -2.48 -10.11
N PHE A 232 -0.08 -1.88 -10.60
CA PHE A 232 0.60 -0.79 -9.89
C PHE A 232 0.27 0.53 -10.56
N GLN A 233 -0.22 1.49 -9.76
CA GLN A 233 -0.47 2.85 -10.22
C GLN A 233 0.37 3.83 -9.43
N ASP A 234 1.06 4.70 -10.14
CA ASP A 234 1.84 5.80 -9.59
C ASP A 234 1.54 7.10 -10.34
N ILE A 235 1.81 8.23 -9.69
CA ILE A 235 1.59 9.54 -10.25
C ILE A 235 2.93 10.23 -10.42
N ALA A 236 3.41 10.26 -11.64
CA ALA A 236 4.63 10.95 -11.98
C ALA A 236 4.35 12.44 -12.27
N THR A 237 5.03 13.34 -11.57
CA THR A 237 5.00 14.78 -11.85
C THR A 237 6.31 15.24 -12.45
N ARG A 238 6.24 16.03 -13.53
CA ARG A 238 7.44 16.62 -14.13
C ARG A 238 7.88 17.84 -13.31
N LYS A 239 9.05 17.76 -12.69
CA LYS A 239 9.71 18.93 -12.11
C LYS A 239 10.30 19.75 -13.26
N LYS A 240 9.97 21.06 -13.32
CA LYS A 240 10.63 22.01 -14.21
C LYS A 240 11.91 22.51 -13.56
#